data_f03a9acd59920fd992387ce7b5e7e109
#
_entry.id   f03a9acd59920fd992387ce7b5e7e109
#
_cell.length_a   1.000
_cell.length_b   1.000
_cell.length_c   1.000
_cell.angle_alpha   90.00
_cell.angle_beta   90.00
_cell.angle_gamma   90.00
#
_symmetry.space_group_name_H-M   'P 1'
#
loop_
_entity.id
_entity.type
_entity.pdbx_description
1 polymer ?
#
loop_
_entity_poly.entity_id
_entity_poly.type
_entity_poly.pdbx_seq_one_letter_code
_entity_poly.pdbx_strand_id
1 'polypeptide(L)'
;GVHDGSFSTNMDTTTALNEIIATQRKILEEELCTDGRKIEDIPQIFIPYKDVQAIYNTGALKIPDDVTIQVLTQAREHIIKKTFEAVKGAKNVIVHVYNSTSLSQREQVFHKSKEEILKIAVEGAKLLKQLTEEAGADYRFEYSPESFTGTEPEYALEVCNAVLDIWQPTADRKAIINLPVTVEHSMPHVYASQVEYMCKNLKYRENVVVSLHPHNDRGCGVADAEMGILAGADRVEGTLFGNGERTGNVDIVTLALNMYAQGVEPELDFTDISSICKKYESFTGMTINERSPYSGALVFAAFSGSHQDAIAKGMHWLDEKKPEHWTVPYLPIDPKDVGRNYDADVIRINSQSGKGGVGYILETKFGLNLPPKMREAMGYTAKAVSDHTHKELMPEEIFELFKRTFENVVSPLALNGVHFQQVNGGITTQVTSIFNGKEITTEAEGNGRLNAVSNALKKAYNFEYDLVTYQEHALEQSSSSKAIAYVGIRKPDGTLSWGAGVDVDIIRASIDALVTAINNR
;
A
#
# COMPACT_ATOMS: atom_id res chain seq x y z
N GLY A 1 -7.73 -23.09 10.28
CA GLY A 1 -7.22 -21.76 10.30
C GLY A 1 -5.88 -21.73 10.99
N VAL A 2 -4.89 -21.17 10.33
CA VAL A 2 -3.67 -20.79 11.04
C VAL A 2 -4.06 -19.58 11.88
N HIS A 3 -4.50 -19.83 13.11
CA HIS A 3 -4.69 -18.79 14.10
C HIS A 3 -3.33 -18.46 14.68
N ASP A 4 -2.93 -17.20 14.52
CA ASP A 4 -1.80 -16.55 15.19
C ASP A 4 -0.47 -17.33 15.13
N GLY A 5 -0.05 -17.70 13.92
CA GLY A 5 1.32 -18.09 13.70
C GLY A 5 2.18 -16.84 13.59
N SER A 6 2.84 -16.44 14.67
CA SER A 6 3.95 -15.50 14.55
C SER A 6 5.08 -16.19 13.80
N PHE A 7 5.35 -15.74 12.58
CA PHE A 7 6.54 -16.16 11.85
C PHE A 7 7.62 -15.10 12.07
N SER A 8 8.75 -15.47 12.65
CA SER A 8 9.96 -14.68 12.48
C SER A 8 10.46 -14.98 11.06
N THR A 9 10.31 -14.03 10.16
CA THR A 9 10.52 -14.27 8.73
C THR A 9 11.90 -13.79 8.30
N ASN A 10 12.79 -14.73 7.98
CA ASN A 10 13.76 -14.53 6.92
C ASN A 10 13.11 -14.78 5.55
N MET A 11 13.57 -14.12 4.47
CA MET A 11 12.97 -14.17 3.12
C MET A 11 12.74 -15.56 2.54
N ASP A 12 13.46 -16.59 2.98
CA ASP A 12 13.28 -17.99 2.55
C ASP A 12 11.95 -18.61 3.02
N THR A 13 11.27 -17.98 3.97
CA THR A 13 9.91 -18.37 4.40
C THR A 13 8.90 -18.33 3.27
N THR A 14 9.13 -17.51 2.26
CA THR A 14 8.22 -17.39 1.11
C THR A 14 8.19 -18.68 0.27
N THR A 15 9.33 -19.34 0.08
CA THR A 15 9.41 -20.60 -0.66
C THR A 15 8.72 -21.71 0.14
N ALA A 16 9.00 -21.79 1.44
CA ALA A 16 8.35 -22.74 2.33
C ALA A 16 6.82 -22.53 2.40
N LEU A 17 6.36 -21.28 2.50
CA LEU A 17 4.95 -20.95 2.50
C LEU A 17 4.26 -21.30 1.17
N ASN A 18 4.91 -21.07 0.03
CA ASN A 18 4.40 -21.44 -1.28
C ASN A 18 4.30 -22.97 -1.45
N GLU A 19 5.27 -23.72 -0.93
CA GLU A 19 5.23 -25.20 -0.95
C GLU A 19 4.14 -25.73 -0.01
N ILE A 20 3.92 -25.14 1.16
CA ILE A 20 2.81 -25.45 2.07
C ILE A 20 1.49 -25.25 1.36
N ILE A 21 1.29 -24.09 0.74
CA ILE A 21 0.03 -23.74 0.06
C ILE A 21 -0.20 -24.65 -1.15
N ALA A 22 0.82 -24.93 -1.95
CA ALA A 22 0.69 -25.83 -3.09
C ALA A 22 0.34 -27.27 -2.66
N THR A 23 0.95 -27.74 -1.58
CA THR A 23 0.67 -29.06 -1.02
C THR A 23 -0.73 -29.13 -0.40
N GLN A 24 -1.12 -28.10 0.35
CA GLN A 24 -2.47 -27.96 0.92
C GLN A 24 -3.53 -27.88 -0.18
N ARG A 25 -3.27 -27.08 -1.22
CA ARG A 25 -4.17 -26.98 -2.37
C ARG A 25 -4.38 -28.34 -3.04
N LYS A 26 -3.31 -29.09 -3.25
CA LYS A 26 -3.38 -30.42 -3.85
C LYS A 26 -4.20 -31.40 -3.00
N ILE A 27 -3.97 -31.46 -1.67
CA ILE A 27 -4.74 -32.31 -0.75
C ILE A 27 -6.22 -31.93 -0.76
N LEU A 28 -6.53 -30.64 -0.74
CA LEU A 28 -7.90 -30.14 -0.76
C LEU A 28 -8.60 -30.38 -2.09
N GLU A 29 -7.89 -30.28 -3.21
CA GLU A 29 -8.40 -30.66 -4.53
C GLU A 29 -8.74 -32.15 -4.59
N GLU A 30 -7.90 -33.02 -4.03
CA GLU A 30 -8.09 -34.47 -4.00
C GLU A 30 -9.23 -34.88 -3.04
N GLU A 31 -9.41 -34.23 -1.88
CA GLU A 31 -10.40 -34.62 -0.86
C GLU A 31 -11.75 -33.87 -0.98
N LEU A 32 -11.77 -32.61 -1.39
CA LEU A 32 -12.97 -31.78 -1.37
C LEU A 32 -13.58 -31.51 -2.76
N CYS A 33 -12.84 -31.74 -3.81
CA CYS A 33 -13.29 -31.46 -5.19
C CYS A 33 -13.70 -32.73 -5.94
N THR A 34 -14.06 -33.80 -5.23
CA THR A 34 -14.48 -35.10 -5.81
C THR A 34 -15.78 -35.04 -6.59
N ASP A 35 -16.56 -33.96 -6.45
CA ASP A 35 -17.82 -33.71 -7.14
C ASP A 35 -17.72 -32.78 -8.33
N GLY A 36 -16.50 -32.44 -8.77
CA GLY A 36 -16.23 -31.56 -9.91
C GLY A 36 -16.20 -30.07 -9.61
N ARG A 37 -16.34 -29.66 -8.34
CA ARG A 37 -16.10 -28.29 -7.91
C ARG A 37 -14.62 -27.94 -8.00
N LYS A 38 -14.31 -26.66 -8.21
CA LYS A 38 -12.94 -26.16 -8.13
C LYS A 38 -12.65 -25.62 -6.74
N ILE A 39 -11.38 -25.65 -6.33
CA ILE A 39 -10.99 -25.17 -5.00
C ILE A 39 -11.27 -23.67 -4.81
N GLU A 40 -11.29 -22.90 -5.90
CA GLU A 40 -11.63 -21.49 -5.90
C GLU A 40 -13.10 -21.21 -5.51
N ASP A 41 -13.96 -22.23 -5.64
CA ASP A 41 -15.40 -22.14 -5.31
C ASP A 41 -15.67 -22.40 -3.80
N ILE A 42 -14.63 -22.69 -3.01
CA ILE A 42 -14.75 -23.01 -1.57
C ILE A 42 -14.39 -21.77 -0.75
N PRO A 43 -15.37 -21.11 -0.09
CA PRO A 43 -15.16 -19.79 0.53
C PRO A 43 -14.29 -19.79 1.81
N GLN A 44 -14.09 -20.94 2.47
CA GLN A 44 -13.20 -21.09 3.63
C GLN A 44 -12.55 -22.45 3.65
N ILE A 45 -11.23 -22.49 3.73
CA ILE A 45 -10.46 -23.73 3.76
C ILE A 45 -10.00 -23.98 5.19
N PHE A 46 -10.57 -24.98 5.85
CA PHE A 46 -10.07 -25.54 7.09
C PHE A 46 -9.22 -26.75 6.79
N ILE A 47 -7.94 -26.73 7.20
CA ILE A 47 -7.08 -27.90 7.09
C ILE A 47 -7.28 -28.76 8.33
N PRO A 48 -7.76 -30.00 8.19
CA PRO A 48 -7.89 -30.89 9.32
C PRO A 48 -6.53 -31.14 9.99
N TYR A 49 -6.51 -31.22 11.31
CA TYR A 49 -5.31 -31.45 12.11
C TYR A 49 -4.44 -32.63 11.62
N LYS A 50 -5.10 -33.76 11.24
CA LYS A 50 -4.43 -34.94 10.69
C LYS A 50 -3.59 -34.63 9.43
N ASP A 51 -3.99 -33.65 8.63
CA ASP A 51 -3.33 -33.33 7.37
C ASP A 51 -2.11 -32.43 7.61
N VAL A 52 -2.18 -31.53 8.60
CA VAL A 52 -1.00 -30.81 9.09
C VAL A 52 0.07 -31.78 9.57
N GLN A 53 -0.31 -32.81 10.34
CA GLN A 53 0.62 -33.84 10.80
C GLN A 53 1.19 -34.68 9.64
N ALA A 54 0.39 -35.01 8.64
CA ALA A 54 0.85 -35.72 7.44
C ALA A 54 1.87 -34.91 6.67
N ILE A 55 1.65 -33.61 6.52
CA ILE A 55 2.57 -32.68 5.86
C ILE A 55 3.92 -32.64 6.60
N TYR A 56 3.93 -32.56 7.93
CA TYR A 56 5.15 -32.65 8.73
C TYR A 56 5.87 -34.00 8.59
N ASN A 57 5.11 -35.09 8.69
CA ASN A 57 5.69 -36.44 8.66
C ASN A 57 6.22 -36.86 7.29
N THR A 58 5.72 -36.29 6.20
CA THR A 58 6.18 -36.60 4.84
C THR A 58 7.40 -35.79 4.41
N GLY A 59 7.86 -34.83 5.22
CA GLY A 59 8.93 -33.91 4.85
C GLY A 59 8.56 -32.99 3.67
N ALA A 60 7.26 -32.88 3.37
CA ALA A 60 6.77 -32.01 2.30
C ALA A 60 6.99 -30.53 2.62
N LEU A 61 7.04 -30.18 3.90
CA LEU A 61 7.44 -28.85 4.38
C LEU A 61 8.97 -28.80 4.49
N LYS A 62 9.60 -28.17 3.53
CA LYS A 62 11.02 -27.80 3.63
C LYS A 62 11.13 -26.53 4.45
N ILE A 63 10.94 -26.63 5.76
CA ILE A 63 11.14 -25.53 6.68
C ILE A 63 12.63 -25.27 6.75
N PRO A 64 13.11 -24.03 6.46
CA PRO A 64 14.51 -23.69 6.61
C PRO A 64 15.01 -23.97 8.04
N ASP A 65 16.27 -24.36 8.16
CA ASP A 65 16.86 -24.77 9.43
C ASP A 65 16.95 -23.63 10.46
N ASP A 66 16.90 -22.40 10.02
CA ASP A 66 16.90 -21.17 10.81
C ASP A 66 15.48 -20.70 11.20
N VAL A 67 14.43 -21.35 10.68
CA VAL A 67 13.05 -21.03 11.04
C VAL A 67 12.61 -21.85 12.26
N THR A 68 12.09 -21.15 13.26
CA THR A 68 11.44 -21.76 14.44
C THR A 68 9.93 -21.71 14.29
N ILE A 69 9.27 -22.87 14.39
CA ILE A 69 7.81 -22.95 14.35
C ILE A 69 7.28 -22.70 15.76
N GLN A 70 6.34 -21.78 15.88
CA GLN A 70 5.61 -21.53 17.13
C GLN A 70 4.17 -22.04 17.00
N VAL A 71 3.74 -22.81 17.98
CA VAL A 71 2.38 -23.37 18.01
C VAL A 71 1.69 -23.02 19.32
N LEU A 72 0.56 -22.30 19.19
CA LEU A 72 -0.25 -21.88 20.33
C LEU A 72 -1.15 -23.02 20.81
N THR A 73 -1.19 -23.25 22.13
CA THR A 73 -2.00 -24.29 22.75
C THR A 73 -2.61 -23.81 24.07
N GLN A 74 -3.90 -24.10 24.29
CA GLN A 74 -4.51 -23.85 25.59
C GLN A 74 -3.90 -24.75 26.67
N ALA A 75 -3.83 -24.28 27.92
CA ALA A 75 -3.40 -25.08 29.07
C ALA A 75 -4.42 -26.15 29.46
N ARG A 76 -4.69 -27.06 28.51
CA ARG A 76 -5.57 -28.24 28.66
C ARG A 76 -4.85 -29.48 28.19
N GLU A 77 -4.82 -30.50 29.02
CA GLU A 77 -4.04 -31.72 28.79
C GLU A 77 -4.23 -32.34 27.39
N HIS A 78 -5.48 -32.52 26.95
CA HIS A 78 -5.76 -33.12 25.65
C HIS A 78 -5.31 -32.27 24.46
N ILE A 79 -5.37 -30.92 24.59
CA ILE A 79 -4.93 -29.99 23.54
C ILE A 79 -3.41 -29.96 23.49
N ILE A 80 -2.73 -29.86 24.65
CA ILE A 80 -1.27 -29.91 24.73
C ILE A 80 -0.73 -31.20 24.10
N LYS A 81 -1.30 -32.36 24.45
CA LYS A 81 -0.90 -33.64 23.85
C LYS A 81 -1.06 -33.65 22.32
N LYS A 82 -2.16 -33.09 21.82
CA LYS A 82 -2.36 -32.94 20.37
C LYS A 82 -1.36 -32.01 19.71
N THR A 83 -0.96 -30.95 20.38
CA THR A 83 0.10 -30.05 19.91
C THR A 83 1.42 -30.79 19.76
N PHE A 84 1.81 -31.61 20.75
CA PHE A 84 3.03 -32.42 20.68
C PHE A 84 2.98 -33.49 19.58
N GLU A 85 1.82 -34.10 19.32
CA GLU A 85 1.64 -34.96 18.17
C GLU A 85 1.85 -34.22 16.85
N ALA A 86 1.33 -32.97 16.74
CA ALA A 86 1.42 -32.15 15.53
C ALA A 86 2.86 -31.72 15.21
N VAL A 87 3.63 -31.31 16.19
CA VAL A 87 5.00 -30.82 15.99
C VAL A 87 6.06 -31.92 15.98
N LYS A 88 5.65 -33.18 16.09
CA LYS A 88 6.56 -34.32 16.11
C LYS A 88 7.41 -34.37 14.84
N GLY A 89 8.74 -34.31 15.02
CA GLY A 89 9.72 -34.34 13.94
C GLY A 89 10.13 -32.98 13.39
N ALA A 90 9.50 -31.88 13.84
CA ALA A 90 9.99 -30.53 13.55
C ALA A 90 11.28 -30.24 14.33
N LYS A 91 12.23 -29.54 13.69
CA LYS A 91 13.57 -29.31 14.23
C LYS A 91 13.57 -28.23 15.32
N ASN A 92 13.04 -27.06 15.02
CA ASN A 92 13.01 -25.92 15.92
C ASN A 92 11.55 -25.58 16.23
N VAL A 93 11.15 -25.74 17.49
CA VAL A 93 9.76 -25.54 17.92
C VAL A 93 9.69 -24.70 19.19
N ILE A 94 8.76 -23.76 19.21
CA ILE A 94 8.26 -23.12 20.43
C ILE A 94 6.85 -23.66 20.68
N VAL A 95 6.62 -24.27 21.83
CA VAL A 95 5.29 -24.62 22.31
C VAL A 95 4.79 -23.49 23.19
N HIS A 96 3.84 -22.73 22.68
CA HIS A 96 3.28 -21.55 23.31
C HIS A 96 1.99 -21.93 24.06
N VAL A 97 2.07 -22.07 25.36
CA VAL A 97 0.90 -22.38 26.20
C VAL A 97 0.31 -21.12 26.83
N TYR A 98 -1.02 -21.05 26.88
CA TYR A 98 -1.72 -19.92 27.49
C TYR A 98 -2.93 -20.35 28.31
N ASN A 99 -3.31 -19.51 29.25
CA ASN A 99 -4.62 -19.51 29.89
C ASN A 99 -4.98 -18.09 30.31
N SER A 100 -6.27 -17.81 30.32
CA SER A 100 -6.80 -16.48 30.66
C SER A 100 -6.64 -16.18 32.16
N THR A 101 -6.18 -14.98 32.48
CA THR A 101 -5.87 -14.56 33.83
C THR A 101 -6.64 -13.31 34.31
N SER A 102 -7.33 -12.60 33.40
CA SER A 102 -8.00 -11.34 33.70
C SER A 102 -9.16 -11.50 34.71
N LEU A 103 -9.44 -10.43 35.44
CA LEU A 103 -10.53 -10.39 36.40
C LEU A 103 -11.88 -10.77 35.75
N SER A 104 -12.19 -10.19 34.60
CA SER A 104 -13.46 -10.47 33.92
C SER A 104 -13.62 -11.93 33.52
N GLN A 105 -12.54 -12.57 33.03
CA GLN A 105 -12.60 -13.98 32.65
C GLN A 105 -12.68 -14.91 33.87
N ARG A 106 -11.95 -14.59 34.94
CA ARG A 106 -12.03 -15.36 36.20
C ARG A 106 -13.46 -15.35 36.77
N GLU A 107 -14.10 -14.16 36.80
CA GLU A 107 -15.42 -14.00 37.42
C GLU A 107 -16.57 -14.38 36.51
N GLN A 108 -16.52 -13.99 35.23
CA GLN A 108 -17.68 -14.08 34.34
C GLN A 108 -17.69 -15.37 33.49
N VAL A 109 -16.51 -15.93 33.18
CA VAL A 109 -16.39 -17.06 32.27
C VAL A 109 -16.04 -18.35 33.00
N PHE A 110 -15.00 -18.33 33.83
CA PHE A 110 -14.51 -19.54 34.49
C PHE A 110 -15.10 -19.76 35.86
N HIS A 111 -15.57 -18.70 36.52
CA HIS A 111 -16.02 -18.73 37.91
C HIS A 111 -14.98 -19.39 38.84
N LYS A 112 -13.70 -18.94 38.70
CA LYS A 112 -12.54 -19.49 39.40
C LYS A 112 -11.77 -18.44 40.16
N SER A 113 -11.21 -18.88 41.30
CA SER A 113 -10.29 -18.05 42.09
C SER A 113 -8.94 -17.86 41.39
N LYS A 114 -8.12 -16.93 41.89
CA LYS A 114 -6.73 -16.72 41.42
C LYS A 114 -5.90 -18.00 41.57
N GLU A 115 -6.03 -18.70 42.67
CA GLU A 115 -5.32 -19.96 42.96
C GLU A 115 -5.69 -21.06 41.97
N GLU A 116 -6.97 -21.18 41.61
CA GLU A 116 -7.44 -22.16 40.64
C GLU A 116 -6.91 -21.88 39.23
N ILE A 117 -6.89 -20.61 38.82
CA ILE A 117 -6.34 -20.17 37.52
C ILE A 117 -4.81 -20.36 37.49
N LEU A 118 -4.09 -20.00 38.55
CA LEU A 118 -2.65 -20.24 38.67
C LEU A 118 -2.35 -21.73 38.56
N LYS A 119 -3.15 -22.60 39.18
CA LYS A 119 -2.99 -24.05 39.08
C LYS A 119 -3.08 -24.53 37.63
N ILE A 120 -3.98 -23.98 36.81
CA ILE A 120 -4.08 -24.33 35.36
C ILE A 120 -2.77 -24.02 34.65
N ALA A 121 -2.18 -22.85 34.88
CA ALA A 121 -0.88 -22.46 34.29
C ALA A 121 0.24 -23.42 34.71
N VAL A 122 0.34 -23.71 36.00
CA VAL A 122 1.35 -24.61 36.56
C VAL A 122 1.23 -26.04 36.02
N GLU A 123 0.02 -26.60 35.97
CA GLU A 123 -0.19 -27.94 35.40
C GLU A 123 0.12 -27.98 33.90
N GLY A 124 -0.24 -26.96 33.14
CA GLY A 124 0.17 -26.81 31.74
C GLY A 124 1.70 -26.78 31.57
N ALA A 125 2.40 -25.97 32.39
CA ALA A 125 3.84 -25.87 32.36
C ALA A 125 4.54 -27.19 32.69
N LYS A 126 4.05 -27.93 33.66
CA LYS A 126 4.57 -29.28 34.04
C LYS A 126 4.39 -30.25 32.88
N LEU A 127 3.22 -30.24 32.24
CA LEU A 127 2.92 -31.16 31.15
C LEU A 127 3.82 -30.87 29.93
N LEU A 128 4.04 -29.62 29.57
CA LEU A 128 4.99 -29.25 28.52
C LEU A 128 6.37 -29.82 28.79
N LYS A 129 6.89 -29.61 29.99
CA LYS A 129 8.21 -30.12 30.41
C LYS A 129 8.28 -31.63 30.30
N GLN A 130 7.30 -32.34 30.86
CA GLN A 130 7.22 -33.80 30.81
C GLN A 130 7.20 -34.33 29.36
N LEU A 131 6.29 -33.83 28.52
CA LEU A 131 6.15 -34.31 27.14
C LEU A 131 7.40 -34.00 26.29
N THR A 132 8.09 -32.89 26.55
CA THR A 132 9.35 -32.56 25.87
C THR A 132 10.45 -33.54 26.25
N GLU A 133 10.55 -33.89 27.53
CA GLU A 133 11.51 -34.89 28.04
C GLU A 133 11.19 -36.29 27.45
N GLU A 134 9.92 -36.69 27.45
CA GLU A 134 9.49 -37.96 26.87
C GLU A 134 9.76 -38.04 25.36
N ALA A 135 9.60 -36.93 24.63
CA ALA A 135 9.89 -36.86 23.19
C ALA A 135 11.40 -36.84 22.87
N GLY A 136 12.27 -36.62 23.86
CA GLY A 136 13.69 -36.40 23.63
C GLY A 136 13.98 -35.20 22.73
N ALA A 137 13.11 -34.20 22.74
CA ALA A 137 13.15 -33.03 21.89
C ALA A 137 13.71 -31.81 22.65
N ASP A 138 14.24 -30.84 21.91
CA ASP A 138 14.70 -29.57 22.48
C ASP A 138 13.72 -28.44 22.10
N TYR A 139 12.45 -28.60 22.53
CA TYR A 139 11.44 -27.57 22.30
C TYR A 139 11.61 -26.45 23.32
N ARG A 140 11.45 -25.20 22.83
CA ARG A 140 11.39 -24.01 23.67
C ARG A 140 9.96 -23.83 24.16
N PHE A 141 9.83 -23.16 25.31
CA PHE A 141 8.53 -22.92 25.94
C PHE A 141 8.22 -21.43 25.96
N GLU A 142 6.97 -21.15 25.68
CA GLU A 142 6.39 -19.82 25.81
C GLU A 142 5.11 -19.90 26.64
N TYR A 143 4.91 -18.92 27.50
CA TYR A 143 3.70 -18.78 28.30
C TYR A 143 3.11 -17.39 28.14
N SER A 144 1.78 -17.32 27.93
CA SER A 144 0.98 -16.09 27.96
C SER A 144 -0.04 -16.13 29.09
N PRO A 145 -0.01 -15.15 30.02
CA PRO A 145 -1.19 -14.81 30.83
C PRO A 145 -2.17 -14.06 29.93
N GLU A 146 -3.04 -14.80 29.23
CA GLU A 146 -3.99 -14.21 28.29
C GLU A 146 -4.82 -13.13 28.94
N SER A 147 -5.13 -12.05 28.19
CA SER A 147 -5.73 -10.82 28.69
C SER A 147 -4.88 -10.13 29.76
N PHE A 148 -3.55 -10.09 29.53
CA PHE A 148 -2.58 -9.48 30.47
C PHE A 148 -2.96 -8.05 30.84
N THR A 149 -3.39 -7.22 29.87
CA THR A 149 -3.80 -5.82 30.12
C THR A 149 -5.06 -5.67 30.98
N GLY A 150 -5.85 -6.73 31.12
CA GLY A 150 -7.01 -6.81 32.02
C GLY A 150 -6.75 -7.60 33.32
N THR A 151 -5.48 -7.97 33.55
CA THR A 151 -5.02 -8.72 34.74
C THR A 151 -4.27 -7.78 35.67
N GLU A 152 -4.41 -7.95 36.96
CA GLU A 152 -3.63 -7.21 37.96
C GLU A 152 -2.14 -7.53 37.77
N PRO A 153 -1.25 -6.54 37.65
CA PRO A 153 0.17 -6.76 37.32
C PRO A 153 0.88 -7.69 38.33
N GLU A 154 0.55 -7.58 39.60
CA GLU A 154 1.10 -8.42 40.65
C GLU A 154 0.67 -9.88 40.50
N TYR A 155 -0.57 -10.10 40.10
CA TYR A 155 -1.07 -11.44 39.87
C TYR A 155 -0.52 -12.04 38.57
N ALA A 156 -0.40 -11.27 37.49
CA ALA A 156 0.26 -11.71 36.28
C ALA A 156 1.71 -12.11 36.55
N LEU A 157 2.44 -11.33 37.37
CA LEU A 157 3.79 -11.64 37.79
C LEU A 157 3.86 -12.95 38.61
N GLU A 158 2.92 -13.14 39.55
CA GLU A 158 2.82 -14.36 40.37
C GLU A 158 2.64 -15.61 39.47
N VAL A 159 1.74 -15.57 38.51
CA VAL A 159 1.48 -16.69 37.60
C VAL A 159 2.70 -16.97 36.71
N CYS A 160 3.28 -15.92 36.11
CA CYS A 160 4.48 -16.07 35.26
C CYS A 160 5.67 -16.65 36.07
N ASN A 161 5.90 -16.18 37.28
CA ASN A 161 6.97 -16.70 38.13
C ASN A 161 6.73 -18.16 38.55
N ALA A 162 5.48 -18.56 38.79
CA ALA A 162 5.15 -19.95 39.11
C ALA A 162 5.42 -20.88 37.90
N VAL A 163 5.14 -20.44 36.67
CA VAL A 163 5.49 -21.16 35.44
C VAL A 163 7.02 -21.25 35.28
N LEU A 164 7.73 -20.15 35.46
CA LEU A 164 9.20 -20.10 35.37
C LEU A 164 9.89 -20.99 36.41
N ASP A 165 9.33 -21.11 37.60
CA ASP A 165 9.85 -22.00 38.66
C ASP A 165 9.73 -23.49 38.24
N ILE A 166 8.77 -23.87 37.38
CA ILE A 166 8.68 -25.21 36.81
C ILE A 166 9.72 -25.42 35.70
N TRP A 167 9.85 -24.45 34.80
CA TRP A 167 10.71 -24.56 33.62
C TRP A 167 12.19 -24.37 33.95
N GLN A 168 12.52 -23.50 34.92
CA GLN A 168 13.88 -23.17 35.34
C GLN A 168 14.79 -22.81 34.16
N PRO A 169 14.49 -21.72 33.43
CA PRO A 169 15.24 -21.37 32.23
C PRO A 169 16.69 -21.07 32.50
N THR A 170 17.55 -21.40 31.54
CA THR A 170 19.00 -21.19 31.59
C THR A 170 19.44 -20.34 30.39
N ALA A 171 20.71 -19.91 30.40
CA ALA A 171 21.24 -19.14 29.27
C ALA A 171 21.15 -19.89 27.92
N ASP A 172 21.36 -21.21 27.93
CA ASP A 172 21.29 -22.03 26.72
C ASP A 172 19.84 -22.40 26.33
N ARG A 173 18.92 -22.37 27.30
CA ARG A 173 17.51 -22.70 27.10
C ARG A 173 16.61 -21.65 27.75
N LYS A 174 16.51 -20.52 27.08
CA LYS A 174 15.65 -19.41 27.53
C LYS A 174 14.17 -19.77 27.38
N ALA A 175 13.36 -19.34 28.37
CA ALA A 175 11.90 -19.34 28.24
C ALA A 175 11.41 -18.01 27.70
N ILE A 176 10.20 -18.02 27.16
CA ILE A 176 9.53 -16.81 26.68
C ILE A 176 8.32 -16.54 27.57
N ILE A 177 8.21 -15.32 28.08
CA ILE A 177 6.98 -14.79 28.71
C ILE A 177 6.41 -13.76 27.77
N ASN A 178 5.25 -14.06 27.22
CA ASN A 178 4.56 -13.19 26.30
C ASN A 178 3.45 -12.42 27.00
N LEU A 179 3.42 -11.11 26.84
CA LEU A 179 2.51 -10.18 27.52
C LEU A 179 1.47 -9.64 26.52
N PRO A 180 0.36 -10.36 26.28
CA PRO A 180 -0.56 -10.00 25.21
C PRO A 180 -1.45 -8.81 25.58
N VAL A 181 -1.51 -7.82 24.70
CA VAL A 181 -2.61 -6.85 24.66
C VAL A 181 -3.79 -7.53 23.94
N THR A 182 -4.41 -8.48 24.62
CA THR A 182 -5.54 -9.23 24.07
C THR A 182 -6.70 -8.30 23.68
N VAL A 183 -6.89 -7.25 24.47
CA VAL A 183 -7.73 -6.08 24.16
C VAL A 183 -7.01 -4.83 24.67
N GLU A 184 -7.01 -3.78 23.89
CA GLU A 184 -6.45 -2.48 24.29
C GLU A 184 -7.36 -1.79 25.32
N HIS A 185 -7.18 -2.09 26.60
CA HIS A 185 -7.97 -1.49 27.69
C HIS A 185 -7.49 -0.10 28.09
N SER A 186 -6.24 0.25 27.82
CA SER A 186 -5.61 1.48 28.27
C SER A 186 -4.80 2.15 27.14
N MET A 187 -4.16 3.25 27.46
CA MET A 187 -3.25 3.93 26.55
C MET A 187 -1.87 3.24 26.51
N PRO A 188 -1.09 3.34 25.40
CA PRO A 188 0.18 2.63 25.22
C PRO A 188 1.20 2.82 26.36
N HIS A 189 1.29 4.01 26.95
CA HIS A 189 2.21 4.26 28.06
C HIS A 189 1.83 3.50 29.35
N VAL A 190 0.54 3.16 29.53
CA VAL A 190 0.10 2.32 30.67
C VAL A 190 0.54 0.89 30.46
N TYR A 191 0.35 0.37 29.22
CA TYR A 191 0.88 -0.95 28.85
C TYR A 191 2.40 -1.01 29.01
N ALA A 192 3.13 -0.01 28.51
CA ALA A 192 4.58 0.08 28.70
C ALA A 192 4.99 0.04 30.18
N SER A 193 4.25 0.73 31.06
CA SER A 193 4.51 0.67 32.52
C SER A 193 4.28 -0.73 33.09
N GLN A 194 3.27 -1.46 32.60
CA GLN A 194 3.05 -2.87 32.98
C GLN A 194 4.21 -3.77 32.50
N VAL A 195 4.67 -3.57 31.25
CA VAL A 195 5.83 -4.29 30.70
C VAL A 195 7.09 -3.99 31.52
N GLU A 196 7.35 -2.72 31.84
CA GLU A 196 8.50 -2.34 32.69
C GLU A 196 8.43 -3.01 34.06
N TYR A 197 7.24 -3.05 34.68
CA TYR A 197 7.03 -3.73 35.93
C TYR A 197 7.35 -5.22 35.84
N MET A 198 6.90 -5.91 34.78
CA MET A 198 7.23 -7.31 34.54
C MET A 198 8.74 -7.51 34.34
N CYS A 199 9.36 -6.71 33.47
CA CYS A 199 10.80 -6.79 33.18
C CYS A 199 11.66 -6.63 34.44
N LYS A 200 11.25 -5.78 35.40
CA LYS A 200 11.97 -5.53 36.64
C LYS A 200 11.78 -6.62 37.69
N ASN A 201 10.69 -7.38 37.67
CA ASN A 201 10.28 -8.25 38.75
C ASN A 201 10.21 -9.75 38.39
N LEU A 202 10.29 -10.11 37.09
CA LEU A 202 10.32 -11.51 36.66
C LEU A 202 11.55 -12.23 37.23
N LYS A 203 11.33 -13.43 37.78
CA LYS A 203 12.40 -14.35 38.11
C LYS A 203 13.17 -14.78 36.87
N TYR A 204 14.43 -15.09 36.99
CA TYR A 204 15.29 -15.56 35.90
C TYR A 204 15.33 -14.58 34.70
N ARG A 205 15.20 -13.26 34.92
CA ARG A 205 15.04 -12.25 33.87
C ARG A 205 16.10 -12.35 32.76
N GLU A 206 17.34 -12.63 33.09
CA GLU A 206 18.44 -12.82 32.13
C GLU A 206 18.28 -14.05 31.22
N ASN A 207 17.47 -15.02 31.66
CA ASN A 207 17.16 -16.25 30.93
C ASN A 207 15.70 -16.25 30.38
N VAL A 208 15.01 -15.11 30.42
CA VAL A 208 13.65 -14.94 29.93
C VAL A 208 13.63 -13.94 28.80
N VAL A 209 13.04 -14.31 27.70
CA VAL A 209 12.67 -13.39 26.62
C VAL A 209 11.28 -12.84 26.93
N VAL A 210 11.17 -11.54 27.15
CA VAL A 210 9.88 -10.87 27.31
C VAL A 210 9.36 -10.50 25.92
N SER A 211 8.27 -11.12 25.53
CA SER A 211 7.60 -10.94 24.24
C SER A 211 6.33 -10.10 24.39
N LEU A 212 6.00 -9.34 23.37
CA LEU A 212 4.78 -8.53 23.27
C LEU A 212 3.89 -9.07 22.16
N HIS A 213 2.58 -9.07 22.39
CA HIS A 213 1.59 -9.52 21.40
C HIS A 213 0.39 -8.56 21.38
N PRO A 214 0.55 -7.36 20.80
CA PRO A 214 -0.54 -6.41 20.75
C PRO A 214 -1.57 -6.74 19.68
N HIS A 215 -2.88 -6.67 20.05
CA HIS A 215 -3.95 -6.44 19.11
C HIS A 215 -4.13 -4.93 18.87
N ASN A 216 -5.01 -4.56 17.94
CA ASN A 216 -5.13 -3.18 17.45
C ASN A 216 -6.55 -2.61 17.62
N ASP A 217 -7.21 -2.97 18.72
CA ASP A 217 -8.63 -2.65 18.95
C ASP A 217 -8.93 -1.15 18.98
N ARG A 218 -7.97 -0.33 19.41
CA ARG A 218 -8.06 1.14 19.46
C ARG A 218 -7.16 1.83 18.42
N GLY A 219 -6.53 1.06 17.52
CA GLY A 219 -5.58 1.58 16.56
C GLY A 219 -4.21 1.95 17.15
N CYS A 220 -3.84 1.38 18.30
CA CYS A 220 -2.59 1.70 19.00
C CYS A 220 -1.58 0.54 19.03
N GLY A 221 -1.85 -0.58 18.35
CA GLY A 221 -1.03 -1.79 18.45
C GLY A 221 0.45 -1.55 18.13
N VAL A 222 0.78 -0.72 17.13
CA VAL A 222 2.17 -0.33 16.83
C VAL A 222 2.77 0.48 17.98
N ALA A 223 2.03 1.45 18.53
CA ALA A 223 2.50 2.27 19.65
C ALA A 223 2.68 1.45 20.94
N ASP A 224 1.80 0.46 21.19
CA ASP A 224 1.96 -0.49 22.29
C ASP A 224 3.27 -1.27 22.16
N ALA A 225 3.58 -1.76 20.95
CA ALA A 225 4.82 -2.49 20.68
C ALA A 225 6.06 -1.60 20.84
N GLU A 226 6.07 -0.39 20.23
CA GLU A 226 7.20 0.54 20.34
C GLU A 226 7.49 0.92 21.79
N MET A 227 6.46 1.31 22.52
CA MET A 227 6.62 1.71 23.92
C MET A 227 6.95 0.52 24.83
N GLY A 228 6.45 -0.68 24.53
CA GLY A 228 6.80 -1.90 25.25
C GLY A 228 8.25 -2.32 25.04
N ILE A 229 8.81 -2.17 23.83
CA ILE A 229 10.24 -2.38 23.56
C ILE A 229 11.07 -1.37 24.38
N LEU A 230 10.70 -0.10 24.37
CA LEU A 230 11.38 0.93 25.18
C LEU A 230 11.29 0.65 26.69
N ALA A 231 10.25 -0.05 27.13
CA ALA A 231 10.07 -0.47 28.52
C ALA A 231 10.86 -1.72 28.92
N GLY A 232 11.59 -2.34 27.96
CA GLY A 232 12.51 -3.44 28.22
C GLY A 232 12.09 -4.81 27.69
N ALA A 233 11.09 -4.89 26.82
CA ALA A 233 10.75 -6.11 26.10
C ALA A 233 11.85 -6.46 25.07
N ASP A 234 12.00 -7.76 24.82
CA ASP A 234 13.04 -8.31 23.96
C ASP A 234 12.52 -8.74 22.58
N ARG A 235 11.19 -8.93 22.41
CA ARG A 235 10.58 -9.52 21.23
C ARG A 235 9.17 -8.98 21.01
N VAL A 236 8.73 -8.94 19.77
CA VAL A 236 7.33 -8.64 19.40
C VAL A 236 6.78 -9.73 18.50
N GLU A 237 5.56 -10.13 18.76
CA GLU A 237 4.74 -10.97 17.89
C GLU A 237 3.69 -10.11 17.22
N GLY A 238 3.56 -10.27 15.92
CA GLY A 238 2.59 -9.53 15.12
C GLY A 238 2.34 -10.22 13.79
N THR A 239 1.68 -9.53 12.90
CA THR A 239 1.33 -10.09 11.59
C THR A 239 1.69 -9.12 10.47
N LEU A 240 1.88 -9.65 9.27
CA LEU A 240 2.03 -8.81 8.09
C LEU A 240 0.75 -8.01 7.88
N PHE A 241 0.92 -6.69 7.77
CA PHE A 241 -0.15 -5.72 7.51
C PHE A 241 -1.30 -5.74 8.54
N GLY A 242 -1.01 -6.19 9.76
CA GLY A 242 -1.97 -6.15 10.86
C GLY A 242 -3.10 -7.17 10.75
N ASN A 243 -2.93 -8.26 10.00
CA ASN A 243 -3.94 -9.33 9.94
C ASN A 243 -4.19 -9.93 11.32
N GLY A 244 -5.41 -10.44 11.57
CA GLY A 244 -5.75 -11.09 12.83
C GLY A 244 -7.23 -10.94 13.20
N GLU A 245 -7.56 -11.34 14.41
CA GLU A 245 -8.93 -11.24 14.94
C GLU A 245 -9.36 -9.79 15.18
N ARG A 246 -10.65 -9.53 15.05
CA ARG A 246 -11.30 -8.22 15.26
C ARG A 246 -10.67 -7.13 14.38
N THR A 247 -9.90 -6.21 14.96
CA THR A 247 -9.17 -5.13 14.26
C THR A 247 -7.77 -5.54 13.82
N GLY A 248 -7.37 -6.78 14.09
CA GLY A 248 -6.06 -7.33 13.78
C GLY A 248 -5.03 -7.24 14.90
N ASN A 249 -3.83 -7.69 14.61
CA ASN A 249 -2.66 -7.64 15.47
C ASN A 249 -1.80 -6.42 15.12
N VAL A 250 -0.74 -6.18 15.88
CA VAL A 250 0.28 -5.20 15.49
C VAL A 250 0.82 -5.52 14.11
N ASP A 251 0.88 -4.52 13.25
CA ASP A 251 1.48 -4.62 11.92
C ASP A 251 3.01 -4.58 12.05
N ILE A 252 3.65 -5.74 11.88
CA ILE A 252 5.12 -5.86 11.98
C ILE A 252 5.84 -5.14 10.84
N VAL A 253 5.20 -4.93 9.68
CA VAL A 253 5.78 -4.14 8.58
C VAL A 253 5.92 -2.69 9.02
N THR A 254 4.85 -2.12 9.57
CA THR A 254 4.86 -0.75 10.08
C THR A 254 5.85 -0.61 11.25
N LEU A 255 5.83 -1.54 12.22
CA LEU A 255 6.75 -1.52 13.36
C LEU A 255 8.22 -1.55 12.92
N ALA A 256 8.57 -2.49 12.04
CA ALA A 256 9.93 -2.64 11.54
C ALA A 256 10.43 -1.41 10.78
N LEU A 257 9.60 -0.84 9.91
CA LEU A 257 9.97 0.35 9.14
C LEU A 257 9.98 1.63 9.99
N ASN A 258 9.19 1.69 11.06
CA ASN A 258 9.34 2.73 12.08
C ASN A 258 10.70 2.63 12.81
N MET A 259 11.11 1.44 13.18
CA MET A 259 12.44 1.22 13.77
C MET A 259 13.55 1.63 12.80
N TYR A 260 13.46 1.19 11.54
CA TYR A 260 14.40 1.55 10.47
C TYR A 260 14.49 3.07 10.29
N ALA A 261 13.36 3.77 10.27
CA ALA A 261 13.32 5.23 10.15
C ALA A 261 13.98 5.97 11.33
N GLN A 262 14.14 5.29 12.48
CA GLN A 262 14.87 5.79 13.66
C GLN A 262 16.31 5.28 13.74
N GLY A 263 16.83 4.63 12.69
CA GLY A 263 18.18 4.10 12.62
C GLY A 263 18.41 2.80 13.39
N VAL A 264 17.33 2.06 13.68
CA VAL A 264 17.39 0.73 14.31
C VAL A 264 17.14 -0.33 13.25
N GLU A 265 18.12 -1.18 12.99
CA GLU A 265 18.00 -2.28 12.03
C GLU A 265 17.04 -3.37 12.54
N PRO A 266 15.90 -3.62 11.89
CA PRO A 266 14.90 -4.59 12.36
C PRO A 266 15.27 -6.04 11.98
N GLU A 267 16.35 -6.26 11.22
CA GLU A 267 16.74 -7.56 10.65
C GLU A 267 15.64 -8.23 9.80
N LEU A 268 14.76 -7.42 9.20
CA LEU A 268 13.69 -7.82 8.30
C LEU A 268 13.85 -7.12 6.96
N ASP A 269 13.74 -7.87 5.86
CA ASP A 269 13.92 -7.34 4.52
C ASP A 269 12.57 -6.95 3.88
N PHE A 270 12.35 -5.64 3.73
CA PHE A 270 11.21 -5.07 3.01
C PHE A 270 11.64 -4.31 1.74
N THR A 271 12.83 -4.56 1.21
CA THR A 271 13.35 -3.89 0.00
C THR A 271 12.50 -4.14 -1.26
N ASP A 272 11.60 -5.12 -1.26
CA ASP A 272 10.56 -5.32 -2.27
C ASP A 272 9.19 -5.50 -1.61
N ILE A 273 8.72 -4.44 -0.95
CA ILE A 273 7.43 -4.46 -0.25
C ILE A 273 6.27 -4.79 -1.19
N SER A 274 6.37 -4.40 -2.47
CA SER A 274 5.31 -4.64 -3.47
C SER A 274 5.08 -6.13 -3.73
N SER A 275 6.14 -6.94 -3.77
CA SER A 275 6.04 -8.39 -3.91
C SER A 275 5.45 -9.04 -2.65
N ILE A 276 5.81 -8.54 -1.46
CA ILE A 276 5.27 -9.00 -0.18
C ILE A 276 3.76 -8.71 -0.12
N CYS A 277 3.33 -7.50 -0.50
CA CYS A 277 1.92 -7.13 -0.57
C CYS A 277 1.12 -8.08 -1.48
N LYS A 278 1.61 -8.31 -2.71
CA LYS A 278 0.95 -9.20 -3.67
C LYS A 278 0.81 -10.63 -3.14
N LYS A 279 1.85 -11.16 -2.48
CA LYS A 279 1.81 -12.48 -1.87
C LYS A 279 0.80 -12.55 -0.74
N TYR A 280 0.83 -11.55 0.17
CA TYR A 280 -0.13 -11.46 1.25
C TYR A 280 -1.57 -11.45 0.73
N GLU A 281 -1.89 -10.59 -0.24
CA GLU A 281 -3.22 -10.51 -0.85
C GLU A 281 -3.62 -11.82 -1.54
N SER A 282 -2.69 -12.46 -2.24
CA SER A 282 -2.91 -13.76 -2.89
C SER A 282 -3.23 -14.89 -1.89
N PHE A 283 -2.57 -14.89 -0.72
CA PHE A 283 -2.74 -15.94 0.28
C PHE A 283 -3.96 -15.75 1.17
N THR A 284 -4.27 -14.50 1.51
CA THR A 284 -5.34 -14.20 2.45
C THR A 284 -6.67 -13.87 1.77
N GLY A 285 -6.64 -13.49 0.49
CA GLY A 285 -7.78 -12.90 -0.21
C GLY A 285 -8.19 -11.52 0.31
N MET A 286 -7.37 -10.91 1.18
CA MET A 286 -7.60 -9.58 1.75
C MET A 286 -6.76 -8.55 1.01
N THR A 287 -7.30 -7.36 0.80
CA THR A 287 -6.57 -6.22 0.20
C THR A 287 -5.96 -5.35 1.28
N ILE A 288 -4.74 -4.86 1.01
CA ILE A 288 -4.08 -3.89 1.88
C ILE A 288 -4.72 -2.52 1.66
N ASN A 289 -5.01 -1.82 2.75
CA ASN A 289 -5.59 -0.48 2.67
C ASN A 289 -4.64 0.47 1.92
N GLU A 290 -5.17 1.26 0.99
CA GLU A 290 -4.39 2.21 0.19
C GLU A 290 -3.57 3.21 1.01
N ARG A 291 -3.92 3.43 2.27
CA ARG A 291 -3.26 4.35 3.21
C ARG A 291 -2.52 3.64 4.34
N SER A 292 -2.33 2.31 4.27
CA SER A 292 -1.49 1.60 5.23
C SER A 292 -0.07 2.15 5.21
N PRO A 293 0.55 2.43 6.36
CA PRO A 293 1.89 2.98 6.40
C PRO A 293 2.87 2.15 5.54
N TYR A 294 3.74 2.83 4.78
CA TYR A 294 4.77 2.27 3.90
C TYR A 294 4.29 1.38 2.75
N SER A 295 3.25 0.57 2.96
CA SER A 295 2.77 -0.46 2.03
C SER A 295 1.62 -0.02 1.13
N GLY A 296 0.79 0.90 1.59
CA GLY A 296 -0.39 1.36 0.87
C GLY A 296 -0.07 2.04 -0.46
N ALA A 297 -0.97 1.92 -1.42
CA ALA A 297 -0.77 2.44 -2.78
C ALA A 297 -0.57 3.98 -2.82
N LEU A 298 -1.08 4.71 -1.83
CA LEU A 298 -1.08 6.18 -1.82
C LEU A 298 -0.04 6.81 -0.88
N VAL A 299 0.76 6.02 -0.15
CA VAL A 299 1.59 6.55 0.94
C VAL A 299 2.80 7.35 0.47
N PHE A 300 3.28 7.13 -0.75
CA PHE A 300 4.36 7.89 -1.37
C PHE A 300 3.87 8.85 -2.46
N ALA A 301 2.59 9.25 -2.41
CA ALA A 301 1.99 10.20 -3.33
C ALA A 301 1.61 11.49 -2.59
N ALA A 302 1.79 12.64 -3.24
CA ALA A 302 1.31 13.92 -2.74
C ALA A 302 0.28 14.52 -3.71
N PHE A 303 -0.86 14.97 -3.20
CA PHE A 303 -1.94 15.53 -4.00
C PHE A 303 -1.85 17.07 -4.13
N SER A 304 -1.25 17.73 -3.15
CA SER A 304 -1.08 19.19 -3.17
C SER A 304 0.14 19.59 -4.00
N GLY A 305 -0.02 20.52 -4.92
CA GLY A 305 1.07 21.03 -5.74
C GLY A 305 2.22 21.65 -4.92
N SER A 306 1.93 22.25 -3.78
CA SER A 306 2.97 22.78 -2.86
C SER A 306 3.76 21.66 -2.18
N HIS A 307 3.12 20.52 -1.86
CA HIS A 307 3.81 19.36 -1.31
C HIS A 307 4.70 18.68 -2.36
N GLN A 308 4.19 18.53 -3.60
CA GLN A 308 4.96 18.00 -4.73
C GLN A 308 6.21 18.84 -5.02
N ASP A 309 6.07 20.16 -5.06
CA ASP A 309 7.19 21.09 -5.26
C ASP A 309 8.22 20.98 -4.12
N ALA A 310 7.76 20.88 -2.87
CA ALA A 310 8.63 20.70 -1.71
C ALA A 310 9.38 19.36 -1.74
N ILE A 311 8.71 18.25 -2.11
CA ILE A 311 9.35 16.95 -2.27
C ILE A 311 10.39 16.99 -3.38
N ALA A 312 10.05 17.53 -4.56
CA ALA A 312 10.98 17.64 -5.68
C ALA A 312 12.23 18.45 -5.31
N LYS A 313 12.07 19.59 -4.62
CA LYS A 313 13.18 20.39 -4.11
C LYS A 313 13.99 19.66 -3.04
N GLY A 314 13.32 18.92 -2.15
CA GLY A 314 13.96 18.10 -1.13
C GLY A 314 14.81 16.98 -1.72
N MET A 315 14.31 16.27 -2.73
CA MET A 315 15.04 15.25 -3.47
C MET A 315 16.28 15.84 -4.16
N HIS A 316 16.11 16.97 -4.86
CA HIS A 316 17.24 17.65 -5.52
C HIS A 316 18.30 18.10 -4.52
N TRP A 317 17.89 18.70 -3.39
CA TRP A 317 18.80 19.10 -2.31
C TRP A 317 19.56 17.90 -1.74
N LEU A 318 18.88 16.76 -1.54
CA LEU A 318 19.48 15.53 -1.04
C LEU A 318 20.53 14.98 -2.02
N ASP A 319 20.25 14.99 -3.33
CA ASP A 319 21.19 14.58 -4.38
C ASP A 319 22.45 15.49 -4.42
N GLU A 320 22.28 16.80 -4.20
CA GLU A 320 23.40 17.75 -4.17
C GLU A 320 24.23 17.66 -2.89
N LYS A 321 23.58 17.59 -1.73
CA LYS A 321 24.23 17.72 -0.41
C LYS A 321 24.63 16.39 0.20
N LYS A 322 23.98 15.29 -0.20
CA LYS A 322 24.22 13.93 0.32
C LYS A 322 24.31 13.91 1.85
N PRO A 323 23.27 14.38 2.57
CA PRO A 323 23.28 14.40 4.01
C PRO A 323 23.35 12.97 4.57
N GLU A 324 23.78 12.83 5.81
CA GLU A 324 23.89 11.54 6.50
C GLU A 324 22.52 10.91 6.78
N HIS A 325 21.47 11.73 6.91
CA HIS A 325 20.13 11.30 7.24
C HIS A 325 19.10 11.74 6.19
N TRP A 326 18.04 10.94 6.05
CA TRP A 326 16.89 11.28 5.23
C TRP A 326 16.14 12.48 5.78
N THR A 327 15.91 13.51 4.95
CA THR A 327 15.28 14.78 5.36
C THR A 327 14.32 15.34 4.31
N VAL A 328 13.86 14.53 3.36
CA VAL A 328 12.92 14.99 2.33
C VAL A 328 11.57 15.34 2.96
N PRO A 329 11.04 16.56 2.72
CA PRO A 329 9.74 16.94 3.26
C PRO A 329 8.62 15.95 2.88
N TYR A 330 7.69 15.71 3.81
CA TYR A 330 6.51 14.85 3.63
C TYR A 330 6.75 13.34 3.39
N LEU A 331 7.99 12.89 3.32
CA LEU A 331 8.34 11.48 3.16
C LEU A 331 9.13 11.00 4.38
N PRO A 332 8.60 10.02 5.15
CA PRO A 332 9.26 9.54 6.37
C PRO A 332 10.53 8.73 6.11
N ILE A 333 10.63 8.06 4.94
CA ILE A 333 11.80 7.30 4.47
C ILE A 333 11.99 7.53 2.97
N ASP A 334 13.14 7.11 2.42
CA ASP A 334 13.28 7.01 0.96
C ASP A 334 12.38 5.88 0.45
N PRO A 335 11.44 6.16 -0.48
CA PRO A 335 10.63 5.10 -1.10
C PRO A 335 11.45 3.97 -1.70
N LYS A 336 12.68 4.23 -2.14
CA LYS A 336 13.61 3.24 -2.69
C LYS A 336 14.05 2.18 -1.67
N ASP A 337 14.07 2.52 -0.37
CA ASP A 337 14.43 1.58 0.69
C ASP A 337 13.44 0.41 0.79
N VAL A 338 12.23 0.61 0.30
CA VAL A 338 11.19 -0.42 0.21
C VAL A 338 10.87 -0.86 -1.22
N GLY A 339 11.77 -0.59 -2.17
CA GLY A 339 11.63 -0.96 -3.59
C GLY A 339 10.54 -0.19 -4.33
N ARG A 340 10.17 0.99 -3.84
CA ARG A 340 9.19 1.88 -4.46
C ARG A 340 9.85 3.16 -4.98
N ASN A 341 9.11 3.91 -5.75
CA ASN A 341 9.48 5.28 -6.14
C ASN A 341 8.50 6.26 -5.51
N TYR A 342 8.92 7.52 -5.40
CA TYR A 342 7.95 8.58 -5.17
C TYR A 342 7.00 8.62 -6.37
N ASP A 343 5.74 8.27 -6.12
CA ASP A 343 4.71 8.21 -7.15
C ASP A 343 4.21 9.62 -7.47
N ALA A 344 5.04 10.39 -8.17
CA ALA A 344 4.57 11.60 -8.83
C ALA A 344 3.43 11.30 -9.83
N ASP A 345 3.32 10.05 -10.26
CA ASP A 345 2.36 9.59 -11.27
C ASP A 345 0.98 9.19 -10.73
N VAL A 346 0.82 9.04 -9.41
CA VAL A 346 -0.51 8.87 -8.79
C VAL A 346 -1.11 10.23 -8.46
N ILE A 347 -1.08 11.15 -9.42
CA ILE A 347 -1.81 12.40 -9.30
C ILE A 347 -3.27 12.10 -9.61
N ARG A 348 -4.04 11.82 -8.57
CA ARG A 348 -5.51 11.85 -8.65
C ARG A 348 -5.93 13.31 -8.56
N ILE A 349 -6.57 13.81 -9.63
CA ILE A 349 -7.04 15.20 -9.66
C ILE A 349 -8.37 15.27 -8.92
N ASN A 350 -8.35 15.94 -7.78
CA ASN A 350 -9.54 16.30 -7.01
C ASN A 350 -9.69 17.82 -6.92
N SER A 351 -10.76 18.28 -6.25
CA SER A 351 -11.07 19.71 -6.08
C SER A 351 -9.95 20.54 -5.42
N GLN A 352 -9.00 19.89 -4.74
CA GLN A 352 -7.85 20.53 -4.08
C GLN A 352 -6.55 20.43 -4.87
N SER A 353 -6.55 19.66 -5.98
CA SER A 353 -5.37 19.49 -6.81
C SER A 353 -5.05 20.78 -7.55
N GLY A 354 -3.80 21.25 -7.42
CA GLY A 354 -3.34 22.47 -8.06
C GLY A 354 -3.27 22.37 -9.58
N LYS A 355 -3.26 23.52 -10.26
CA LYS A 355 -3.22 23.67 -11.72
C LYS A 355 -2.06 22.94 -12.42
N GLY A 356 -0.98 22.62 -11.68
CA GLY A 356 0.21 21.94 -12.20
C GLY A 356 0.02 20.43 -12.43
N GLY A 357 -0.80 19.77 -11.61
CA GLY A 357 -0.93 18.32 -11.63
C GLY A 357 -1.54 17.76 -12.92
N VAL A 358 -2.57 18.44 -13.47
CA VAL A 358 -3.21 18.04 -14.73
C VAL A 358 -2.23 18.12 -15.90
N GLY A 359 -1.47 19.21 -15.99
CA GLY A 359 -0.48 19.40 -17.05
C GLY A 359 0.64 18.36 -16.97
N TYR A 360 1.08 18.01 -15.78
CA TYR A 360 2.10 17.00 -15.54
C TYR A 360 1.63 15.61 -15.97
N ILE A 361 0.39 15.19 -15.62
CA ILE A 361 -0.18 13.92 -16.07
C ILE A 361 -0.22 13.83 -17.59
N LEU A 362 -0.74 14.86 -18.25
CA LEU A 362 -0.85 14.89 -19.71
C LEU A 362 0.52 14.83 -20.39
N GLU A 363 1.54 15.48 -19.81
CA GLU A 363 2.90 15.46 -20.32
C GLU A 363 3.58 14.08 -20.12
N THR A 364 3.56 13.54 -18.89
CA THR A 364 4.33 12.33 -18.54
C THR A 364 3.70 11.04 -19.04
N LYS A 365 2.36 10.93 -18.98
CA LYS A 365 1.66 9.70 -19.39
C LYS A 365 1.23 9.69 -20.86
N PHE A 366 0.92 10.85 -21.42
CA PHE A 366 0.35 10.92 -22.76
C PHE A 366 1.20 11.75 -23.74
N GLY A 367 2.37 12.26 -23.31
CA GLY A 367 3.29 13.00 -24.14
C GLY A 367 2.80 14.38 -24.57
N LEU A 368 1.79 14.96 -23.89
CA LEU A 368 1.17 16.23 -24.26
C LEU A 368 1.83 17.41 -23.54
N ASN A 369 2.76 18.09 -24.18
CA ASN A 369 3.42 19.27 -23.63
C ASN A 369 2.61 20.56 -23.87
N LEU A 370 1.57 20.76 -23.06
CA LEU A 370 0.66 21.92 -23.21
C LEU A 370 1.38 23.26 -22.91
N PRO A 371 1.06 24.33 -23.65
CA PRO A 371 1.49 25.68 -23.29
C PRO A 371 1.04 26.08 -21.87
N PRO A 372 1.81 26.87 -21.11
CA PRO A 372 1.53 27.15 -19.69
C PRO A 372 0.11 27.66 -19.42
N LYS A 373 -0.42 28.54 -20.25
CA LYS A 373 -1.77 29.07 -20.10
C LYS A 373 -2.87 28.06 -20.48
N MET A 374 -2.56 27.15 -21.40
CA MET A 374 -3.46 26.04 -21.73
C MET A 374 -3.49 24.98 -20.62
N ARG A 375 -2.33 24.69 -19.95
CA ARG A 375 -2.28 23.86 -18.73
C ARG A 375 -3.21 24.43 -17.65
N GLU A 376 -3.22 25.74 -17.49
CA GLU A 376 -4.12 26.42 -16.54
C GLU A 376 -5.59 26.23 -16.90
N ALA A 377 -5.96 26.41 -18.18
CA ALA A 377 -7.33 26.22 -18.69
C ALA A 377 -7.79 24.76 -18.50
N MET A 378 -6.93 23.79 -18.85
CA MET A 378 -7.23 22.37 -18.65
C MET A 378 -7.40 22.02 -17.16
N GLY A 379 -6.60 22.62 -16.28
CA GLY A 379 -6.73 22.47 -14.83
C GLY A 379 -8.08 22.95 -14.30
N TYR A 380 -8.58 24.09 -14.78
CA TYR A 380 -9.93 24.55 -14.44
C TYR A 380 -11.04 23.64 -14.99
N THR A 381 -10.87 23.13 -16.22
CA THR A 381 -11.84 22.21 -16.83
C THR A 381 -11.91 20.91 -16.02
N ALA A 382 -10.79 20.32 -15.67
CA ALA A 382 -10.73 19.10 -14.86
C ALA A 382 -11.33 19.32 -13.46
N LYS A 383 -11.01 20.46 -12.83
CA LYS A 383 -11.58 20.83 -11.53
C LYS A 383 -13.10 20.97 -11.60
N ALA A 384 -13.64 21.64 -12.60
CA ALA A 384 -15.09 21.80 -12.74
C ALA A 384 -15.82 20.46 -12.89
N VAL A 385 -15.24 19.49 -13.61
CA VAL A 385 -15.80 18.14 -13.74
C VAL A 385 -15.72 17.39 -12.41
N SER A 386 -14.57 17.45 -11.71
CA SER A 386 -14.40 16.81 -10.40
C SER A 386 -15.36 17.39 -9.35
N ASP A 387 -15.52 18.71 -9.30
CA ASP A 387 -16.44 19.39 -8.38
C ASP A 387 -17.92 19.01 -8.66
N HIS A 388 -18.29 18.89 -9.95
CA HIS A 388 -19.65 18.52 -10.34
C HIS A 388 -19.98 17.05 -10.07
N THR A 389 -19.02 16.17 -10.30
CA THR A 389 -19.22 14.71 -10.15
C THR A 389 -18.93 14.22 -8.74
N HIS A 390 -18.31 15.04 -7.90
CA HIS A 390 -17.78 14.67 -6.57
C HIS A 390 -16.84 13.46 -6.61
N LYS A 391 -16.10 13.30 -7.71
CA LYS A 391 -15.16 12.19 -7.92
C LYS A 391 -13.78 12.72 -8.26
N GLU A 392 -12.78 11.95 -7.85
CA GLU A 392 -11.42 12.11 -8.37
C GLU A 392 -11.37 11.66 -9.83
N LEU A 393 -10.61 12.37 -10.66
CA LEU A 393 -10.43 12.00 -12.07
C LEU A 393 -9.14 11.19 -12.21
N MET A 394 -9.27 10.02 -12.83
CA MET A 394 -8.14 9.17 -13.20
C MET A 394 -7.40 9.78 -14.42
N PRO A 395 -6.10 9.45 -14.61
CA PRO A 395 -5.31 9.97 -15.73
C PRO A 395 -5.99 9.78 -17.09
N GLU A 396 -6.58 8.63 -17.34
CA GLU A 396 -7.29 8.31 -18.57
C GLU A 396 -8.55 9.19 -18.76
N GLU A 397 -9.27 9.47 -17.66
CA GLU A 397 -10.45 10.36 -17.68
C GLU A 397 -10.04 11.81 -17.98
N ILE A 398 -8.87 12.24 -17.48
CA ILE A 398 -8.29 13.56 -17.78
C ILE A 398 -7.90 13.65 -19.26
N PHE A 399 -7.30 12.59 -19.80
CA PHE A 399 -6.93 12.55 -21.21
C PHE A 399 -8.16 12.55 -22.12
N GLU A 400 -9.19 11.78 -21.82
CA GLU A 400 -10.46 11.82 -22.56
C GLU A 400 -11.19 13.18 -22.43
N LEU A 401 -11.09 13.80 -21.26
CA LEU A 401 -11.61 15.17 -21.08
C LEU A 401 -10.85 16.19 -21.94
N PHE A 402 -9.51 16.07 -22.03
CA PHE A 402 -8.68 16.90 -22.90
C PHE A 402 -9.10 16.70 -24.37
N LYS A 403 -9.19 15.47 -24.86
CA LYS A 403 -9.62 15.18 -26.23
C LYS A 403 -10.97 15.79 -26.55
N ARG A 404 -11.95 15.52 -25.70
CA ARG A 404 -13.33 16.01 -25.91
C ARG A 404 -13.42 17.53 -25.92
N THR A 405 -12.59 18.21 -25.13
CA THR A 405 -12.69 19.65 -24.94
C THR A 405 -11.77 20.44 -25.87
N PHE A 406 -10.56 19.94 -26.09
CA PHE A 406 -9.50 20.72 -26.73
C PHE A 406 -8.93 20.11 -28.01
N GLU A 407 -9.21 18.86 -28.36
CA GLU A 407 -8.61 18.19 -29.51
C GLU A 407 -9.60 18.02 -30.67
N ASN A 408 -9.25 18.54 -31.84
CA ASN A 408 -9.99 18.34 -33.12
C ASN A 408 -11.49 18.60 -33.02
N VAL A 409 -11.93 19.62 -32.29
CA VAL A 409 -13.34 19.97 -32.13
C VAL A 409 -13.85 20.62 -33.42
N VAL A 410 -14.80 19.99 -34.09
CA VAL A 410 -15.31 20.35 -35.44
C VAL A 410 -16.73 20.96 -35.44
N SER A 411 -17.21 21.44 -34.31
CA SER A 411 -18.54 22.09 -34.22
C SER A 411 -18.46 23.25 -33.24
N PRO A 412 -19.09 24.38 -33.54
CA PRO A 412 -19.96 24.72 -34.69
C PRO A 412 -19.23 25.02 -36.01
N LEU A 413 -17.90 25.21 -36.03
CA LEU A 413 -17.07 25.45 -37.19
C LEU A 413 -16.38 24.17 -37.65
N ALA A 414 -16.47 23.81 -38.92
CA ALA A 414 -15.73 22.72 -39.55
C ALA A 414 -15.10 23.20 -40.88
N LEU A 415 -14.01 22.57 -41.31
CA LEU A 415 -13.38 22.81 -42.59
C LEU A 415 -13.59 21.63 -43.54
N ASN A 416 -14.14 21.90 -44.73
CA ASN A 416 -14.35 20.92 -45.81
C ASN A 416 -13.17 20.88 -46.79
N GLY A 417 -12.38 21.95 -46.89
CA GLY A 417 -11.24 22.01 -47.79
C GLY A 417 -10.37 23.24 -47.56
N VAL A 418 -9.06 23.04 -47.72
CA VAL A 418 -8.07 24.14 -47.67
C VAL A 418 -7.08 23.93 -48.81
N HIS A 419 -6.94 24.92 -49.67
CA HIS A 419 -6.00 24.94 -50.78
C HIS A 419 -5.05 26.11 -50.62
N PHE A 420 -3.75 25.84 -50.78
CA PHE A 420 -2.71 26.87 -50.67
C PHE A 420 -2.03 27.12 -52.00
N GLN A 421 -1.80 28.39 -52.29
CA GLN A 421 -1.00 28.83 -53.43
C GLN A 421 0.06 29.81 -52.95
N GLN A 422 1.30 29.54 -53.32
CA GLN A 422 2.40 30.46 -53.01
C GLN A 422 2.39 31.66 -53.96
N VAL A 423 2.46 32.85 -53.39
CA VAL A 423 2.50 34.13 -54.15
C VAL A 423 3.73 34.91 -53.75
N ASN A 424 4.15 35.90 -54.56
CA ASN A 424 5.30 36.75 -54.23
C ASN A 424 5.05 37.50 -52.91
N GLY A 425 5.75 37.08 -51.85
CA GLY A 425 5.71 37.73 -50.53
C GLY A 425 4.76 37.10 -49.51
N GLY A 426 4.07 35.97 -49.83
CA GLY A 426 3.16 35.32 -48.88
C GLY A 426 2.48 34.06 -49.42
N ILE A 427 1.41 33.66 -48.79
CA ILE A 427 0.59 32.51 -49.14
C ILE A 427 -0.85 32.99 -49.28
N THR A 428 -1.47 32.69 -50.43
CA THR A 428 -2.91 32.79 -50.61
C THR A 428 -3.54 31.45 -50.27
N THR A 429 -4.67 31.44 -49.60
CA THR A 429 -5.44 30.25 -49.27
C THR A 429 -6.88 30.40 -49.68
N GLN A 430 -7.46 29.33 -50.23
CA GLN A 430 -8.91 29.17 -50.40
C GLN A 430 -9.41 28.17 -49.34
N VAL A 431 -10.29 28.62 -48.46
CA VAL A 431 -10.86 27.82 -47.37
C VAL A 431 -12.35 27.63 -47.61
N THR A 432 -12.76 26.37 -47.70
CA THR A 432 -14.18 25.97 -47.65
C THR A 432 -14.52 25.52 -46.24
N SER A 433 -15.42 26.22 -45.59
CA SER A 433 -15.76 26.01 -44.18
C SER A 433 -17.27 26.04 -43.96
N ILE A 434 -17.75 25.29 -42.96
CA ILE A 434 -19.14 25.28 -42.52
C ILE A 434 -19.20 25.86 -41.11
N PHE A 435 -20.06 26.85 -40.90
CA PHE A 435 -20.33 27.40 -39.56
C PHE A 435 -21.84 27.47 -39.34
N ASN A 436 -22.34 26.82 -38.29
CA ASN A 436 -23.78 26.71 -38.00
C ASN A 436 -24.61 26.22 -39.23
N GLY A 437 -24.06 25.22 -39.96
CA GLY A 437 -24.73 24.64 -41.14
C GLY A 437 -24.63 25.44 -42.43
N LYS A 438 -24.02 26.63 -42.44
CA LYS A 438 -23.80 27.44 -43.62
C LYS A 438 -22.39 27.25 -44.16
N GLU A 439 -22.27 26.75 -45.39
CA GLU A 439 -21.01 26.60 -46.10
C GLU A 439 -20.60 27.89 -46.80
N ILE A 440 -19.34 28.29 -46.62
CA ILE A 440 -18.74 29.46 -47.27
C ILE A 440 -17.33 29.08 -47.75
N THR A 441 -17.02 29.44 -48.99
CA THR A 441 -15.65 29.42 -49.54
C THR A 441 -15.10 30.83 -49.55
N THR A 442 -13.95 31.03 -48.93
CA THR A 442 -13.31 32.35 -48.77
C THR A 442 -11.84 32.27 -49.13
N GLU A 443 -11.38 33.27 -49.85
CA GLU A 443 -9.98 33.45 -50.19
C GLU A 443 -9.35 34.58 -49.37
N ALA A 444 -8.13 34.36 -48.86
CA ALA A 444 -7.37 35.33 -48.12
C ALA A 444 -5.86 35.11 -48.24
N GLU A 445 -5.08 36.16 -48.01
CA GLU A 445 -3.62 36.13 -47.98
C GLU A 445 -3.12 36.18 -46.54
N GLY A 446 -1.91 35.62 -46.34
CA GLY A 446 -1.20 35.68 -45.06
C GLY A 446 0.29 35.51 -45.24
N ASN A 447 1.05 35.83 -44.19
CA ASN A 447 2.51 35.67 -44.14
C ASN A 447 2.93 34.21 -43.98
N GLY A 448 2.00 33.30 -43.70
CA GLY A 448 2.16 31.86 -43.58
C GLY A 448 0.83 31.15 -43.68
N ARG A 449 0.87 29.80 -43.78
CA ARG A 449 -0.33 28.95 -44.00
C ARG A 449 -1.40 29.13 -42.92
N LEU A 450 -1.02 29.04 -41.67
CA LEU A 450 -1.93 29.20 -40.51
C LEU A 450 -2.54 30.63 -40.49
N ASN A 451 -1.70 31.66 -40.74
CA ASN A 451 -2.15 33.03 -40.78
C ASN A 451 -3.12 33.30 -41.93
N ALA A 452 -2.87 32.73 -43.12
CA ALA A 452 -3.76 32.85 -44.29
C ALA A 452 -5.14 32.22 -43.99
N VAL A 453 -5.17 31.01 -43.39
CA VAL A 453 -6.43 30.34 -42.95
C VAL A 453 -7.14 31.17 -41.88
N SER A 454 -6.43 31.69 -40.89
CA SER A 454 -7.01 32.59 -39.89
C SER A 454 -7.68 33.82 -40.52
N ASN A 455 -7.00 34.45 -41.48
CA ASN A 455 -7.54 35.62 -42.20
C ASN A 455 -8.78 35.26 -43.03
N ALA A 456 -8.80 34.07 -43.68
CA ALA A 456 -9.96 33.59 -44.43
C ALA A 456 -11.18 33.37 -43.50
N LEU A 457 -10.99 32.76 -42.35
CA LEU A 457 -12.05 32.53 -41.36
C LEU A 457 -12.57 33.84 -40.75
N LYS A 458 -11.69 34.76 -40.42
CA LYS A 458 -12.09 36.11 -39.96
C LYS A 458 -12.94 36.82 -41.01
N LYS A 459 -12.53 36.78 -42.27
CA LYS A 459 -13.23 37.40 -43.39
C LYS A 459 -14.61 36.71 -43.65
N ALA A 460 -14.66 35.38 -43.58
CA ALA A 460 -15.85 34.60 -43.84
C ALA A 460 -16.99 34.86 -42.84
N TYR A 461 -16.65 34.97 -41.56
CA TYR A 461 -17.62 34.99 -40.47
C TYR A 461 -17.54 36.21 -39.58
N ASN A 462 -16.73 37.23 -39.98
CA ASN A 462 -16.48 38.41 -39.18
C ASN A 462 -16.02 38.11 -37.75
N PHE A 463 -15.10 37.12 -37.59
CA PHE A 463 -14.58 36.74 -36.31
C PHE A 463 -13.49 37.74 -35.85
N GLU A 464 -13.60 38.18 -34.60
CA GLU A 464 -12.62 39.04 -33.98
C GLU A 464 -11.83 38.24 -32.96
N TYR A 465 -10.54 38.05 -33.18
CA TYR A 465 -9.57 37.45 -32.26
C TYR A 465 -8.12 37.74 -32.70
N ASP A 466 -7.19 37.66 -31.77
CA ASP A 466 -5.75 37.63 -32.05
C ASP A 466 -5.18 36.24 -31.76
N LEU A 467 -4.37 35.70 -32.67
CA LEU A 467 -3.59 34.50 -32.41
C LEU A 467 -2.41 34.88 -31.54
N VAL A 468 -2.35 34.40 -30.30
CA VAL A 468 -1.36 34.80 -29.28
C VAL A 468 -0.40 33.68 -28.88
N THR A 469 -0.73 32.44 -29.17
CA THR A 469 0.13 31.28 -28.87
C THR A 469 0.04 30.26 -29.99
N TYR A 470 1.21 29.79 -30.42
CA TYR A 470 1.36 28.64 -31.30
C TYR A 470 2.55 27.81 -30.83
N GLN A 471 2.33 26.52 -30.67
CA GLN A 471 3.34 25.54 -30.29
C GLN A 471 3.01 24.21 -30.94
N GLU A 472 4.03 23.41 -31.31
CA GLU A 472 3.84 22.10 -31.91
C GLU A 472 4.94 21.15 -31.46
N HIS A 473 4.65 19.83 -31.47
CA HIS A 473 5.66 18.79 -31.32
C HIS A 473 5.15 17.44 -31.87
N ALA A 474 6.08 16.51 -32.11
CA ALA A 474 5.74 15.14 -32.47
C ALA A 474 5.28 14.35 -31.24
N LEU A 475 4.27 13.50 -31.39
CA LEU A 475 3.79 12.62 -30.29
C LEU A 475 4.66 11.38 -30.13
N GLU A 476 5.33 10.93 -31.20
CA GLU A 476 6.18 9.74 -31.24
C GLU A 476 7.47 10.03 -32.02
N GLN A 477 8.52 9.24 -31.77
CA GLN A 477 9.80 9.36 -32.49
C GLN A 477 9.84 8.39 -33.70
N SER A 478 8.94 8.57 -34.66
CA SER A 478 8.91 7.77 -35.89
C SER A 478 8.61 8.63 -37.12
N SER A 479 8.94 8.15 -38.30
CA SER A 479 8.64 8.86 -39.58
C SER A 479 7.15 8.90 -39.91
N SER A 480 6.33 8.10 -39.25
CA SER A 480 4.86 8.08 -39.34
C SER A 480 4.19 8.67 -38.11
N SER A 481 4.96 9.35 -37.23
CA SER A 481 4.46 9.97 -36.02
C SER A 481 3.39 11.02 -36.34
N LYS A 482 2.34 11.03 -35.51
CA LYS A 482 1.41 12.17 -35.49
C LYS A 482 2.09 13.37 -34.81
N ALA A 483 1.77 14.55 -35.33
CA ALA A 483 2.10 15.82 -34.70
C ALA A 483 0.90 16.35 -33.94
N ILE A 484 1.15 17.05 -32.84
CA ILE A 484 0.15 17.85 -32.16
C ILE A 484 0.56 19.32 -32.23
N ALA A 485 -0.42 20.17 -32.54
CA ALA A 485 -0.27 21.61 -32.49
C ALA A 485 -1.25 22.20 -31.46
N TYR A 486 -0.83 23.26 -30.79
CA TYR A 486 -1.63 24.03 -29.83
C TYR A 486 -1.78 25.46 -30.31
N VAL A 487 -2.98 25.95 -30.31
CA VAL A 487 -3.30 27.34 -30.68
C VAL A 487 -4.07 28.01 -29.55
N GLY A 488 -3.58 29.19 -29.15
CA GLY A 488 -4.29 30.09 -28.25
C GLY A 488 -4.72 31.36 -28.99
N ILE A 489 -6.01 31.67 -28.89
CA ILE A 489 -6.56 32.95 -29.41
C ILE A 489 -7.04 33.82 -28.26
N ARG A 490 -6.88 35.14 -28.43
CA ARG A 490 -7.38 36.17 -27.51
C ARG A 490 -8.64 36.78 -28.10
N LYS A 491 -9.73 36.73 -27.34
CA LYS A 491 -11.01 37.36 -27.70
C LYS A 491 -11.00 38.88 -27.45
N PRO A 492 -11.97 39.64 -27.99
CA PRO A 492 -12.06 41.10 -27.75
C PRO A 492 -12.20 41.46 -26.27
N ASP A 493 -12.78 40.59 -25.45
CA ASP A 493 -12.89 40.77 -24.00
C ASP A 493 -11.56 40.50 -23.22
N GLY A 494 -10.49 40.14 -23.92
CA GLY A 494 -9.17 39.84 -23.37
C GLY A 494 -9.02 38.37 -22.88
N THR A 495 -10.08 37.58 -22.86
CA THR A 495 -10.02 36.18 -22.45
C THR A 495 -9.37 35.32 -23.51
N LEU A 496 -8.77 34.16 -23.08
CA LEU A 496 -8.11 33.25 -23.98
C LEU A 496 -9.01 32.03 -24.27
N SER A 497 -8.99 31.59 -25.52
CA SER A 497 -9.55 30.30 -25.93
C SER A 497 -8.45 29.42 -26.53
N TRP A 498 -8.55 28.12 -26.32
CA TRP A 498 -7.52 27.16 -26.64
C TRP A 498 -8.04 26.03 -27.51
N GLY A 499 -7.20 25.55 -28.43
CA GLY A 499 -7.42 24.35 -29.20
C GLY A 499 -6.13 23.58 -29.45
N ALA A 500 -6.27 22.28 -29.59
CA ALA A 500 -5.23 21.37 -30.04
C ALA A 500 -5.70 20.66 -31.31
N GLY A 501 -4.77 20.36 -32.20
CA GLY A 501 -5.02 19.57 -33.40
C GLY A 501 -4.00 18.44 -33.51
N VAL A 502 -4.45 17.26 -33.85
CA VAL A 502 -3.60 16.06 -34.01
C VAL A 502 -3.80 15.48 -35.38
N ASP A 503 -2.72 15.45 -36.17
CA ASP A 503 -2.70 14.87 -37.51
C ASP A 503 -1.28 14.38 -37.87
N VAL A 504 -1.15 13.54 -38.90
CA VAL A 504 0.15 13.16 -39.46
C VAL A 504 0.79 14.32 -40.24
N ASP A 505 -0.01 15.25 -40.75
CA ASP A 505 0.42 16.50 -41.36
C ASP A 505 0.37 17.64 -40.34
N ILE A 506 1.52 18.20 -40.01
CA ILE A 506 1.66 19.29 -39.04
C ILE A 506 0.84 20.53 -39.41
N ILE A 507 0.68 20.81 -40.73
CA ILE A 507 -0.11 21.93 -41.20
C ILE A 507 -1.60 21.67 -40.93
N ARG A 508 -2.07 20.44 -41.14
CA ARG A 508 -3.42 20.03 -40.82
C ARG A 508 -3.65 20.10 -39.31
N ALA A 509 -2.75 19.55 -38.50
CA ALA A 509 -2.82 19.65 -37.03
C ALA A 509 -2.91 21.11 -36.57
N SER A 510 -2.12 22.02 -37.16
CA SER A 510 -2.14 23.45 -36.82
C SER A 510 -3.48 24.13 -37.18
N ILE A 511 -4.05 23.77 -38.29
CA ILE A 511 -5.35 24.28 -38.73
C ILE A 511 -6.48 23.75 -37.85
N ASP A 512 -6.47 22.48 -37.53
CA ASP A 512 -7.47 21.85 -36.67
C ASP A 512 -7.38 22.41 -35.23
N ALA A 513 -6.16 22.74 -34.73
CA ALA A 513 -5.97 23.45 -33.48
C ALA A 513 -6.60 24.87 -33.50
N LEU A 514 -6.45 25.61 -34.62
CA LEU A 514 -7.07 26.93 -34.77
C LEU A 514 -8.60 26.82 -34.78
N VAL A 515 -9.16 25.88 -35.56
CA VAL A 515 -10.60 25.63 -35.64
C VAL A 515 -11.15 25.28 -34.27
N THR A 516 -10.47 24.42 -33.53
CA THR A 516 -10.84 24.04 -32.17
C THR A 516 -10.81 25.25 -31.22
N ALA A 517 -9.78 26.09 -31.30
CA ALA A 517 -9.70 27.31 -30.48
C ALA A 517 -10.85 28.28 -30.79
N ILE A 518 -11.26 28.38 -32.06
CA ILE A 518 -12.45 29.17 -32.49
C ILE A 518 -13.73 28.55 -31.96
N ASN A 519 -13.87 27.24 -31.98
CA ASN A 519 -15.06 26.53 -31.48
C ASN A 519 -15.21 26.66 -29.95
N ASN A 520 -14.12 26.79 -29.25
CA ASN A 520 -14.08 26.93 -27.77
C ASN A 520 -14.18 28.41 -27.30
N ARG A 521 -14.36 29.37 -28.21
CA ARG A 521 -14.42 30.81 -27.87
C ARG A 521 -15.72 31.24 -27.17
#